data_ae90c9d4f657141da6e3c7aa7c409cfd
#
_entry.id   ae90c9d4f657141da6e3c7aa7c409cfd
#
_cell.length_a   1.000
_cell.length_b   1.000
_cell.length_c   1.000
_cell.angle_alpha   90.00
_cell.angle_beta   90.00
_cell.angle_gamma   90.00
#
_symmetry.space_group_name_H-M   'P 1'
#
loop_
_entity.id
_entity.type
_entity.pdbx_description
1 polymer ?
#
loop_
_entity_poly.entity_id
_entity_poly.type
_entity_poly.pdbx_seq_one_letter_code
_entity_poly.pdbx_strand_id
1 'polypeptide(L)'
;MVANRLDANNSPSRPFYYVHESDLKRYRECTHIVRFVTTAVHELLGHGSGKLLSETSPGEFNFDRDNLPINPLTGHSIKTWYHPGQTWTTVFGSIAPSVEECRAMLIPLYLIDNKELLSIFGYDDSTEITADDREYSQYVHYTQSFLRKAN
;
A
#
# COMPACT_ATOMS: atom_id res chain seq x y z
N MET A 1 19.87 -0.24 -3.48
CA MET A 1 19.64 -1.56 -2.85
C MET A 1 18.35 -2.24 -3.32
N VAL A 2 17.25 -1.53 -3.54
CA VAL A 2 15.97 -2.10 -4.05
C VAL A 2 16.09 -2.56 -5.50
N ALA A 3 16.70 -1.76 -6.39
CA ALA A 3 16.88 -2.08 -7.82
C ALA A 3 17.58 -3.43 -8.04
N ASN A 4 18.68 -3.68 -7.34
CA ASN A 4 19.45 -4.94 -7.51
C ASN A 4 18.67 -6.21 -7.09
N ARG A 5 17.71 -6.10 -6.17
CA ARG A 5 16.82 -7.22 -5.80
C ARG A 5 15.73 -7.45 -6.85
N LEU A 6 15.33 -6.39 -7.55
CA LEU A 6 14.35 -6.48 -8.63
C LEU A 6 14.93 -7.25 -9.83
N ASP A 7 16.15 -6.96 -10.22
CA ASP A 7 16.83 -7.63 -11.34
C ASP A 7 17.06 -9.12 -11.08
N ALA A 8 17.47 -9.48 -9.85
CA ALA A 8 17.68 -10.88 -9.48
C ALA A 8 16.39 -11.73 -9.51
N ASN A 9 15.22 -11.11 -9.33
CA ASN A 9 13.93 -11.80 -9.39
C ASN A 9 13.36 -11.94 -10.81
N ASN A 10 13.88 -11.18 -11.78
CA ASN A 10 13.47 -11.22 -13.18
C ASN A 10 14.29 -12.20 -14.03
N SER A 11 15.07 -13.09 -13.41
CA SER A 11 15.83 -14.10 -14.15
C SER A 11 14.89 -14.93 -15.03
N PRO A 12 15.21 -15.08 -16.34
CA PRO A 12 14.40 -15.86 -17.29
C PRO A 12 14.18 -17.31 -16.88
N SER A 13 15.08 -17.85 -16.02
CA SER A 13 15.08 -19.24 -15.58
C SER A 13 14.18 -19.49 -14.37
N ARG A 14 13.57 -18.47 -13.76
CA ARG A 14 12.74 -18.65 -12.57
C ARG A 14 11.30 -19.03 -12.97
N PRO A 15 10.81 -20.23 -12.57
CA PRO A 15 9.44 -20.63 -12.89
C PRO A 15 8.43 -19.81 -12.09
N PHE A 16 7.36 -19.38 -12.75
CA PHE A 16 6.19 -18.72 -12.16
C PHE A 16 5.02 -19.69 -12.21
N TYR A 17 4.88 -20.53 -11.21
CA TYR A 17 3.89 -21.62 -11.18
C TYR A 17 2.42 -21.17 -11.18
N TYR A 18 2.16 -19.90 -10.90
CA TYR A 18 0.81 -19.34 -10.78
C TYR A 18 0.44 -18.37 -11.91
N VAL A 19 1.29 -18.27 -12.93
CA VAL A 19 1.05 -17.44 -14.11
C VAL A 19 0.89 -18.37 -15.29
N HIS A 20 -0.18 -18.22 -16.06
CA HIS A 20 -0.37 -18.99 -17.28
C HIS A 20 0.74 -18.67 -18.28
N GLU A 21 1.13 -19.65 -19.09
CA GLU A 21 2.27 -19.52 -20.01
C GLU A 21 2.08 -18.36 -21.00
N SER A 22 0.85 -18.15 -21.50
CA SER A 22 0.51 -17.02 -22.38
C SER A 22 0.79 -15.65 -21.75
N ASP A 23 0.71 -15.54 -20.44
CA ASP A 23 0.78 -14.27 -19.70
C ASP A 23 2.18 -14.00 -19.12
N LEU A 24 3.07 -15.00 -19.19
CA LEU A 24 4.41 -14.91 -18.58
C LEU A 24 5.22 -13.72 -19.09
N LYS A 25 5.16 -13.43 -20.39
CA LYS A 25 5.88 -12.31 -20.98
C LYS A 25 5.35 -11.00 -20.38
N ARG A 26 4.04 -10.80 -20.45
CA ARG A 26 3.37 -9.59 -19.94
C ARG A 26 3.60 -9.41 -18.44
N TYR A 27 3.46 -10.48 -17.67
CA TYR A 27 3.71 -10.48 -16.23
C TYR A 27 5.14 -10.03 -15.89
N ARG A 28 6.15 -10.51 -16.63
CA ARG A 28 7.55 -10.12 -16.41
C ARG A 28 7.79 -8.64 -16.73
N GLU A 29 7.22 -8.14 -17.82
CA GLU A 29 7.30 -6.74 -18.22
C GLU A 29 6.67 -5.81 -17.16
N CYS A 30 5.56 -6.22 -16.55
CA CYS A 30 4.86 -5.45 -15.55
C CYS A 30 5.50 -5.54 -14.15
N THR A 31 6.12 -6.66 -13.80
CA THR A 31 6.52 -6.95 -12.40
C THR A 31 7.44 -5.90 -11.81
N HIS A 32 8.42 -5.38 -12.55
CA HIS A 32 9.35 -4.38 -12.02
C HIS A 32 8.67 -3.03 -11.83
N ILE A 33 7.75 -2.66 -12.73
CA ILE A 33 6.96 -1.43 -12.66
C ILE A 33 6.04 -1.48 -11.44
N VAL A 34 5.27 -2.56 -11.32
CA VAL A 34 4.35 -2.79 -10.19
C VAL A 34 5.10 -2.70 -8.87
N ARG A 35 6.23 -3.36 -8.74
CA ARG A 35 7.04 -3.32 -7.52
C ARG A 35 7.56 -1.93 -7.21
N PHE A 36 8.04 -1.21 -8.22
CA PHE A 36 8.55 0.14 -8.02
C PHE A 36 7.43 1.08 -7.56
N VAL A 37 6.31 1.11 -8.29
CA VAL A 37 5.16 1.97 -7.95
C VAL A 37 4.58 1.58 -6.60
N THR A 38 4.36 0.27 -6.34
CA THR A 38 3.84 -0.22 -5.08
C THR A 38 4.74 0.17 -3.91
N THR A 39 6.06 0.03 -4.03
CA THR A 39 7.00 0.43 -2.98
C THR A 39 6.97 1.95 -2.78
N ALA A 40 7.01 2.74 -3.84
CA ALA A 40 6.96 4.19 -3.73
C ALA A 40 5.67 4.67 -3.06
N VAL A 41 4.53 4.11 -3.45
CA VAL A 41 3.22 4.44 -2.85
C VAL A 41 3.14 3.98 -1.39
N HIS A 42 3.68 2.80 -1.06
CA HIS A 42 3.78 2.30 0.31
C HIS A 42 4.57 3.27 1.21
N GLU A 43 5.77 3.68 0.78
CA GLU A 43 6.62 4.56 1.57
C GLU A 43 6.06 5.99 1.66
N LEU A 44 5.64 6.57 0.53
CA LEU A 44 5.26 7.98 0.46
C LEU A 44 3.82 8.22 0.93
N LEU A 45 2.87 7.40 0.51
CA LEU A 45 1.46 7.55 0.85
C LEU A 45 1.03 6.61 1.97
N GLY A 46 1.55 5.38 1.98
CA GLY A 46 1.26 4.41 3.04
C GLY A 46 1.70 4.93 4.40
N HIS A 47 2.99 5.08 4.62
CA HIS A 47 3.52 5.62 5.88
C HIS A 47 3.31 7.13 6.01
N GLY A 48 3.32 7.86 4.90
CA GLY A 48 3.19 9.32 4.89
C GLY A 48 1.77 9.86 5.04
N SER A 49 0.75 9.02 4.97
CA SER A 49 -0.65 9.42 5.07
C SER A 49 -1.28 9.06 6.42
N GLY A 50 -2.42 9.69 6.70
CA GLY A 50 -3.18 9.44 7.90
C GLY A 50 -2.82 10.40 9.05
N LYS A 51 -3.83 11.10 9.52
CA LYS A 51 -3.71 11.99 10.68
C LYS A 51 -4.18 11.26 11.93
N LEU A 52 -3.30 11.09 12.90
CA LEU A 52 -3.70 10.63 14.23
C LEU A 52 -4.47 11.76 14.92
N LEU A 53 -5.77 11.57 15.11
CA LEU A 53 -6.61 12.55 15.79
C LEU A 53 -6.30 12.51 17.29
N SER A 54 -5.83 13.63 17.82
CA SER A 54 -5.25 13.69 19.16
C SER A 54 -5.69 14.93 19.93
N GLU A 55 -5.92 14.75 21.20
CA GLU A 55 -5.84 15.81 22.20
C GLU A 55 -4.36 16.01 22.53
N THR A 56 -3.79 17.13 22.07
CA THR A 56 -2.34 17.42 22.19
C THR A 56 -1.95 17.91 23.57
N SER A 57 -2.84 18.67 24.21
CA SER A 57 -2.81 19.09 25.60
C SER A 57 -4.23 19.16 26.13
N PRO A 58 -4.45 19.23 27.47
CA PRO A 58 -5.79 19.26 28.02
C PRO A 58 -6.68 20.33 27.39
N GLY A 59 -7.72 19.88 26.66
CA GLY A 59 -8.67 20.75 25.95
C GLY A 59 -8.20 21.25 24.57
N GLU A 60 -6.97 20.95 24.15
CA GLU A 60 -6.44 21.33 22.83
C GLU A 60 -6.40 20.11 21.89
N PHE A 61 -6.98 20.26 20.71
CA PHE A 61 -7.12 19.16 19.75
C PHE A 61 -6.47 19.52 18.42
N ASN A 62 -5.92 18.54 17.72
CA ASN A 62 -5.41 18.74 16.38
C ASN A 62 -6.50 18.58 15.29
N PHE A 63 -7.76 18.51 15.69
CA PHE A 63 -8.95 18.43 14.84
C PHE A 63 -10.09 19.29 15.41
N ASP A 64 -11.09 19.57 14.58
CA ASP A 64 -12.25 20.37 14.96
C ASP A 64 -13.19 19.52 15.85
N ARG A 65 -13.40 19.97 17.09
CA ARG A 65 -14.27 19.31 18.08
C ARG A 65 -15.76 19.59 17.82
N ASP A 66 -16.06 20.72 17.21
CA ASP A 66 -17.44 21.12 16.91
C ASP A 66 -17.92 20.47 15.61
N ASN A 67 -16.98 20.03 14.77
CA ASN A 67 -17.25 19.32 13.52
C ASN A 67 -16.42 18.01 13.44
N LEU A 68 -16.82 17.02 14.25
CA LEU A 68 -16.11 15.76 14.33
C LEU A 68 -16.09 15.01 13.00
N PRO A 69 -14.94 14.44 12.61
CA PRO A 69 -14.84 13.58 11.43
C PRO A 69 -15.84 12.41 11.51
N ILE A 70 -16.37 12.05 10.36
CA ILE A 70 -17.27 10.91 10.23
C ILE A 70 -16.45 9.63 10.04
N ASN A 71 -16.73 8.61 10.83
CA ASN A 71 -16.17 7.29 10.61
C ASN A 71 -16.84 6.67 9.37
N PRO A 72 -16.08 6.38 8.29
CA PRO A 72 -16.65 5.89 7.04
C PRO A 72 -17.30 4.52 7.14
N LEU A 73 -16.92 3.71 8.14
CA LEU A 73 -17.49 2.36 8.34
C LEU A 73 -18.85 2.40 9.03
N THR A 74 -19.07 3.37 9.90
CA THR A 74 -20.30 3.44 10.68
C THR A 74 -21.25 4.55 10.26
N GLY A 75 -20.77 5.53 9.49
CA GLY A 75 -21.51 6.74 9.12
C GLY A 75 -21.75 7.71 10.28
N HIS A 76 -21.17 7.45 11.45
CA HIS A 76 -21.32 8.29 12.64
C HIS A 76 -20.04 9.08 12.93
N SER A 77 -20.19 10.18 13.68
CA SER A 77 -19.03 10.92 14.18
C SER A 77 -18.11 10.03 15.01
N ILE A 78 -16.80 10.25 14.92
CA ILE A 78 -15.81 9.57 15.75
C ILE A 78 -16.10 9.81 17.26
N LYS A 79 -15.76 8.82 18.08
CA LYS A 79 -15.94 8.89 19.54
C LYS A 79 -14.63 8.73 20.30
N THR A 80 -13.55 8.44 19.60
CA THR A 80 -12.23 8.14 20.19
C THR A 80 -11.13 8.89 19.47
N TRP A 81 -10.11 9.29 20.20
CA TRP A 81 -8.88 9.93 19.73
C TRP A 81 -7.77 9.64 20.73
N TYR A 82 -6.55 9.98 20.38
CA TYR A 82 -5.41 9.85 21.28
C TYR A 82 -5.47 10.92 22.37
N HIS A 83 -5.24 10.54 23.62
CA HIS A 83 -5.13 11.45 24.74
C HIS A 83 -3.70 11.98 24.91
N PRO A 84 -3.48 13.08 25.68
CA PRO A 84 -2.16 13.60 25.95
C PRO A 84 -1.19 12.51 26.43
N GLY A 85 -0.01 12.43 25.80
CA GLY A 85 0.99 11.41 26.08
C GLY A 85 0.78 10.04 25.41
N GLN A 86 -0.36 9.81 24.78
CA GLN A 86 -0.56 8.61 23.96
C GLN A 86 0.10 8.76 22.58
N THR A 87 0.70 7.68 22.12
CA THR A 87 1.27 7.54 20.77
C THR A 87 0.75 6.26 20.13
N TRP A 88 0.97 6.10 18.83
CA TRP A 88 0.71 4.85 18.13
C TRP A 88 1.30 3.65 18.88
N THR A 89 2.56 3.75 19.26
CA THR A 89 3.27 2.67 19.97
C THR A 89 2.71 2.40 21.37
N THR A 90 2.33 3.43 22.11
CA THR A 90 1.77 3.23 23.48
C THR A 90 0.38 2.61 23.44
N VAL A 91 -0.40 2.87 22.39
CA VAL A 91 -1.75 2.30 22.22
C VAL A 91 -1.71 0.87 21.68
N PHE A 92 -0.90 0.60 20.67
CA PHE A 92 -0.82 -0.72 20.02
C PHE A 92 0.23 -1.65 20.62
N GLY A 93 1.16 -1.13 21.45
CA GLY A 93 2.20 -1.92 22.10
C GLY A 93 3.05 -2.72 21.11
N SER A 94 3.30 -3.98 21.39
CA SER A 94 4.16 -4.85 20.57
C SER A 94 3.66 -5.09 19.14
N ILE A 95 2.37 -4.89 18.86
CA ILE A 95 1.81 -5.06 17.53
C ILE A 95 1.84 -3.78 16.69
N ALA A 96 2.28 -2.66 17.27
CA ALA A 96 2.33 -1.35 16.60
C ALA A 96 3.03 -1.39 15.22
N PRO A 97 4.23 -2.00 15.07
CA PRO A 97 4.89 -2.08 13.77
C PRO A 97 4.09 -2.89 12.76
N SER A 98 3.51 -4.03 13.17
CA SER A 98 2.74 -4.89 12.26
C SER A 98 1.46 -4.22 11.77
N VAL A 99 0.76 -3.49 12.64
CA VAL A 99 -0.45 -2.75 12.25
C VAL A 99 -0.11 -1.60 11.31
N GLU A 100 1.00 -0.90 11.54
CA GLU A 100 1.48 0.17 10.67
C GLU A 100 1.84 -0.35 9.28
N GLU A 101 2.57 -1.46 9.20
CA GLU A 101 2.90 -2.11 7.92
C GLU A 101 1.64 -2.58 7.16
N CYS A 102 0.67 -3.17 7.87
CA CYS A 102 -0.60 -3.55 7.26
C CYS A 102 -1.35 -2.34 6.71
N ARG A 103 -1.40 -1.24 7.46
CA ARG A 103 -2.03 0.00 7.05
C ARG A 103 -1.34 0.58 5.80
N ALA A 104 -0.02 0.68 5.85
CA ALA A 104 0.78 1.19 4.74
C ALA A 104 0.64 0.33 3.48
N MET A 105 0.52 -1.00 3.63
CA MET A 105 0.36 -1.93 2.52
C MET A 105 -1.00 -1.84 1.81
N LEU A 106 -2.06 -1.44 2.52
CA LEU A 106 -3.40 -1.29 1.93
C LEU A 106 -3.48 -0.14 0.93
N ILE A 107 -2.68 0.91 1.11
CA ILE A 107 -2.72 2.10 0.23
C ILE A 107 -2.29 1.78 -1.20
N PRO A 108 -1.13 1.15 -1.47
CA PRO A 108 -0.78 0.78 -2.84
C PRO A 108 -1.72 -0.27 -3.44
N LEU A 109 -2.31 -1.17 -2.63
CA LEU A 109 -3.31 -2.11 -3.11
C LEU A 109 -4.56 -1.41 -3.63
N TYR A 110 -4.98 -0.35 -2.95
CA TYR A 110 -6.15 0.44 -3.34
C TYR A 110 -5.89 1.38 -4.53
N LEU A 111 -4.63 1.83 -4.71
CA LEU A 111 -4.30 2.87 -5.69
C LEU A 111 -3.60 2.35 -6.95
N ILE A 112 -3.36 1.04 -7.08
CA ILE A 112 -2.54 0.52 -8.19
C ILE A 112 -3.16 0.71 -9.59
N ASP A 113 -4.48 0.80 -9.67
CA ASP A 113 -5.24 1.06 -10.88
C ASP A 113 -5.60 2.55 -11.08
N ASN A 114 -5.21 3.41 -10.13
CA ASN A 114 -5.50 4.83 -10.22
C ASN A 114 -4.67 5.50 -11.33
N LYS A 115 -5.35 5.92 -12.41
CA LYS A 115 -4.71 6.49 -13.61
C LYS A 115 -3.95 7.78 -13.33
N GLU A 116 -4.45 8.65 -12.44
CA GLU A 116 -3.76 9.90 -12.09
C GLU A 116 -2.45 9.61 -11.36
N LEU A 117 -2.49 8.68 -10.40
CA LEU A 117 -1.29 8.23 -9.71
C LEU A 117 -0.27 7.63 -10.70
N LEU A 118 -0.74 6.75 -11.57
CA LEU A 118 0.12 6.07 -12.55
C LEU A 118 0.76 7.04 -13.53
N SER A 119 0.05 8.10 -13.93
CA SER A 119 0.59 9.13 -14.83
C SER A 119 1.77 9.88 -14.22
N ILE A 120 1.81 10.05 -12.88
CA ILE A 120 2.95 10.65 -12.17
C ILE A 120 4.22 9.82 -12.36
N PHE A 121 4.07 8.49 -12.50
CA PHE A 121 5.18 7.57 -12.77
C PHE A 121 5.45 7.37 -14.27
N GLY A 122 4.78 8.13 -15.15
CA GLY A 122 4.94 8.04 -16.59
C GLY A 122 4.14 6.92 -17.26
N TYR A 123 3.11 6.40 -16.58
CA TYR A 123 2.22 5.36 -17.10
C TYR A 123 0.82 5.90 -17.28
N ASP A 124 0.44 6.16 -18.51
CA ASP A 124 -0.87 6.66 -18.93
C ASP A 124 -1.49 5.78 -20.02
N ASP A 125 -2.60 6.21 -20.58
CA ASP A 125 -3.33 5.47 -21.62
C ASP A 125 -2.54 5.35 -22.96
N SER A 126 -1.42 6.06 -23.12
CA SER A 126 -0.52 5.95 -24.28
C SER A 126 0.58 4.90 -24.10
N THR A 127 0.76 4.39 -22.89
CA THR A 127 1.78 3.39 -22.58
C THR A 127 1.29 1.98 -22.91
N GLU A 128 2.23 1.11 -23.35
CA GLU A 128 1.94 -0.28 -23.71
C GLU A 128 1.41 -1.10 -22.51
N ILE A 129 1.85 -0.75 -21.29
CA ILE A 129 1.43 -1.39 -20.05
C ILE A 129 0.32 -0.58 -19.41
N THR A 130 -0.88 -1.15 -19.35
CA THR A 130 -2.10 -0.51 -18.85
C THR A 130 -2.30 -0.64 -17.33
N ALA A 131 -3.30 0.04 -16.79
CA ALA A 131 -3.70 -0.10 -15.39
C ALA A 131 -4.13 -1.53 -15.06
N ASP A 132 -4.89 -2.18 -15.95
CA ASP A 132 -5.39 -3.55 -15.78
C ASP A 132 -4.25 -4.57 -15.71
N ASP A 133 -3.21 -4.41 -16.53
CA ASP A 133 -2.00 -5.26 -16.48
C ASP A 133 -1.30 -5.17 -15.13
N ARG A 134 -1.30 -4.00 -14.53
CA ARG A 134 -0.67 -3.75 -13.22
C ARG A 134 -1.49 -4.33 -12.08
N GLU A 135 -2.80 -4.19 -12.12
CA GLU A 135 -3.70 -4.80 -11.15
C GLU A 135 -3.53 -6.33 -11.17
N TYR A 136 -3.61 -6.96 -12.34
CA TYR A 136 -3.37 -8.39 -12.50
C TYR A 136 -2.01 -8.82 -11.95
N SER A 137 -0.94 -8.12 -12.33
CA SER A 137 0.42 -8.45 -11.88
C SER A 137 0.59 -8.30 -10.38
N GLN A 138 -0.07 -7.34 -9.76
CA GLN A 138 -0.08 -7.14 -8.32
C GLN A 138 -0.78 -8.29 -7.60
N TYR A 139 -1.96 -8.69 -8.06
CA TYR A 139 -2.68 -9.84 -7.51
C TYR A 139 -1.84 -11.12 -7.54
N VAL A 140 -1.22 -11.41 -8.67
CA VAL A 140 -0.35 -12.58 -8.82
C VAL A 140 0.85 -12.48 -7.87
N HIS A 141 1.46 -11.32 -7.74
CA HIS A 141 2.61 -11.10 -6.86
C HIS A 141 2.27 -11.35 -5.39
N TYR A 142 1.16 -10.82 -4.90
CA TYR A 142 0.72 -11.04 -3.52
C TYR A 142 0.33 -12.48 -3.27
N THR A 143 -0.42 -13.10 -4.16
CA THR A 143 -0.80 -14.51 -4.06
C THR A 143 0.43 -15.42 -3.94
N GLN A 144 1.45 -15.20 -4.77
CA GLN A 144 2.72 -15.93 -4.68
C GLN A 144 3.43 -15.70 -3.35
N SER A 145 3.39 -14.49 -2.83
CA SER A 145 4.04 -14.15 -1.56
C SER A 145 3.38 -14.85 -0.37
N PHE A 146 2.06 -14.96 -0.38
CA PHE A 146 1.30 -15.70 0.64
C PHE A 146 1.60 -17.20 0.57
N LEU A 147 1.53 -17.80 -0.61
CA LEU A 147 1.73 -19.24 -0.79
C LEU A 147 3.16 -19.69 -0.45
N ARG A 148 4.16 -18.82 -0.65
CA ARG A 148 5.54 -19.12 -0.23
C ARG A 148 5.77 -19.09 1.28
N LYS A 149 4.94 -18.37 2.03
CA LYS A 149 5.05 -18.33 3.50
C LYS A 149 4.25 -19.44 4.17
N ALA A 150 3.37 -20.12 3.42
CA ALA A 150 2.53 -21.22 3.92
C ALA A 150 3.22 -22.61 3.77
N ASN A 151 4.33 -22.69 3.05
CA ASN A 151 5.19 -23.86 2.90
C ASN A 151 6.54 -23.63 3.58
#